data_0005a8dc625308fe9a96f39be1c3c855
#
_entry.id   0005a8dc625308fe9a96f39be1c3c855
#
_cell.length_a   1.000
_cell.length_b   1.000
_cell.length_c   1.000
_cell.angle_alpha   90.00
_cell.angle_beta   90.00
_cell.angle_gamma   90.00
#
_symmetry.space_group_name_H-M   'P 1'
#
loop_
_entity.id
_entity.type
_entity.pdbx_description
1 polymer ?
#
loop_
_entity_poly.entity_id
_entity_poly.type
_entity_poly.pdbx_seq_one_letter_code
_entity_poly.pdbx_strand_id
1 'polypeptide(L)'
;MDTLKSLKIKEWRLIMMKKRNVMILFSATAALTLAACGNKEQSSSTSSTSGTTKYASEVTHDGTPIKGGTLKYAIVSSSPFSGIFADELSSDTNDSSIGGLIDESMFDYDENRKLTNTGLASIEFDVENKTATVTLNSKDYKWSDGQPVTIDDYIFAYQAIGNKDYTGVRYDDDYKNVVGMEEYHDGKADSVSGLEKVDDYTVKIHFKEMS
;
A
#
# COMPACT_ATOMS: atom_id res chain seq x y z
N MET A 1 5.51 11.98 -41.98
CA MET A 1 5.11 12.42 -40.64
C MET A 1 6.20 12.11 -39.58
N ASP A 2 7.24 11.34 -39.94
CA ASP A 2 8.30 10.92 -39.01
C ASP A 2 9.54 11.83 -38.93
N THR A 3 9.76 12.68 -39.92
CA THR A 3 10.88 13.62 -39.96
C THR A 3 10.75 14.80 -39.00
N LEU A 4 9.52 15.25 -38.73
CA LEU A 4 9.24 16.34 -37.78
C LEU A 4 9.38 15.95 -36.31
N LYS A 5 9.12 14.67 -35.98
CA LYS A 5 9.32 14.14 -34.61
C LYS A 5 10.81 13.97 -34.28
N SER A 6 11.62 13.56 -35.26
CA SER A 6 13.07 13.39 -35.09
C SER A 6 13.80 14.72 -34.87
N LEU A 7 13.37 15.80 -35.51
CA LEU A 7 13.96 17.14 -35.32
C LEU A 7 13.66 17.72 -33.93
N LYS A 8 12.44 17.56 -33.40
CA LYS A 8 12.08 18.03 -32.05
C LYS A 8 12.86 17.33 -30.93
N ILE A 9 13.13 16.03 -31.08
CA ILE A 9 13.91 15.27 -30.08
C ILE A 9 15.37 15.70 -30.06
N LYS A 10 15.96 16.07 -31.22
CA LYS A 10 17.34 16.57 -31.28
C LYS A 10 17.49 17.95 -30.65
N GLU A 11 16.53 18.86 -30.85
CA GLU A 11 16.55 20.17 -30.22
C GLU A 11 16.40 20.10 -28.69
N TRP A 12 15.54 19.24 -28.18
CA TRP A 12 15.38 19.03 -26.73
C TRP A 12 16.67 18.49 -26.06
N ARG A 13 17.39 17.59 -26.73
CA ARG A 13 18.68 17.10 -26.23
C ARG A 13 19.76 18.17 -26.19
N LEU A 14 19.80 19.07 -27.16
CA LEU A 14 20.78 20.18 -27.20
C LEU A 14 20.48 21.22 -26.10
N ILE A 15 19.23 21.50 -25.80
CA ILE A 15 18.81 22.44 -24.74
C ILE A 15 19.14 21.87 -23.36
N MET A 16 18.95 20.58 -23.15
CA MET A 16 19.30 19.90 -21.89
C MET A 16 20.81 19.83 -21.65
N MET A 17 21.61 19.63 -22.69
CA MET A 17 23.07 19.65 -22.58
C MET A 17 23.65 21.04 -22.28
N LYS A 18 23.09 22.13 -22.83
CA LYS A 18 23.50 23.50 -22.51
C LYS A 18 23.17 23.89 -21.06
N LYS A 19 22.06 23.46 -20.51
CA LYS A 19 21.71 23.72 -19.09
C LYS A 19 22.59 22.98 -18.10
N ARG A 20 23.12 21.80 -18.46
CA ARG A 20 23.99 21.00 -17.58
C ARG A 20 25.39 21.61 -17.42
N ASN A 21 25.90 22.31 -18.43
CA ASN A 21 27.23 22.94 -18.37
C ASN A 21 27.23 24.31 -17.68
N VAL A 22 26.07 24.96 -17.49
CA VAL A 22 25.97 26.24 -16.75
C VAL A 22 25.86 26.00 -15.23
N MET A 23 25.41 24.80 -14.79
CA MET A 23 25.25 24.49 -13.36
C MET A 23 26.54 24.05 -12.65
N ILE A 24 27.62 23.77 -13.39
CA ILE A 24 28.90 23.31 -12.84
C ILE A 24 29.84 24.48 -12.48
N LEU A 25 29.54 25.71 -12.93
CA LEU A 25 30.41 26.87 -12.71
C LEU A 25 30.05 27.74 -11.49
N PHE A 26 29.01 27.39 -10.72
CA PHE A 26 28.56 28.17 -9.54
C PHE A 26 28.81 27.49 -8.18
N SER A 27 29.48 26.35 -8.11
CA SER A 27 29.68 25.60 -6.85
C SER A 27 31.10 25.65 -6.28
N ALA A 28 31.95 26.60 -6.73
CA ALA A 28 33.37 26.63 -6.33
C ALA A 28 33.77 27.83 -5.43
N THR A 29 32.83 28.62 -4.89
CA THR A 29 33.20 29.80 -4.05
C THR A 29 32.28 29.97 -2.84
N ALA A 30 32.16 28.94 -1.96
CA ALA A 30 31.59 29.13 -0.63
C ALA A 30 32.14 28.09 0.37
N ALA A 31 33.46 28.11 0.54
CA ALA A 31 34.10 27.35 1.60
C ALA A 31 35.22 28.19 2.20
N LEU A 32 34.90 29.19 3.02
CA LEU A 32 35.80 29.83 3.96
C LEU A 32 34.97 30.85 4.79
N THR A 33 34.53 30.45 5.98
CA THR A 33 34.45 31.22 7.24
C THR A 33 33.51 30.51 8.18
N LEU A 34 34.06 29.81 9.17
CA LEU A 34 33.49 29.65 10.51
C LEU A 34 34.51 28.87 11.36
N ALA A 35 35.51 29.62 11.77
CA ALA A 35 36.33 29.25 12.90
C ALA A 35 36.19 30.39 13.91
N ALA A 36 35.46 30.16 15.01
CA ALA A 36 35.68 30.72 16.33
C ALA A 36 34.43 30.50 17.19
N CYS A 37 34.50 29.59 18.13
CA CYS A 37 34.44 29.85 19.57
C CYS A 37 34.47 28.51 20.28
N GLY A 38 35.50 28.34 21.06
CA GLY A 38 35.71 27.13 21.86
C GLY A 38 34.85 27.16 23.13
N ASN A 39 34.55 25.99 23.61
CA ASN A 39 34.86 25.55 24.96
C ASN A 39 34.88 24.04 25.07
N LYS A 40 35.77 23.53 25.92
CA LYS A 40 36.04 22.12 26.21
C LYS A 40 34.79 21.43 26.73
N GLU A 41 34.54 20.21 26.27
CA GLU A 41 34.81 18.94 26.93
C GLU A 41 34.28 17.73 26.14
N GLN A 42 35.13 16.75 26.15
CA GLN A 42 34.90 15.30 26.01
C GLN A 42 34.67 14.72 24.61
N SER A 43 35.73 14.14 24.15
CA SER A 43 35.87 13.34 22.95
C SER A 43 34.90 12.15 22.92
N SER A 44 34.09 12.11 21.89
CA SER A 44 33.74 10.88 21.24
C SER A 44 33.90 11.07 19.73
N SER A 45 34.86 10.37 19.19
CA SER A 45 35.18 10.32 17.77
C SER A 45 33.99 9.85 16.94
N THR A 46 33.24 10.75 16.36
CA THR A 46 32.25 10.40 15.35
C THR A 46 32.93 10.54 14.00
N SER A 47 33.45 9.47 13.48
CA SER A 47 33.79 9.36 12.06
C SER A 47 32.51 9.51 11.26
N SER A 48 32.36 10.62 10.54
CA SER A 48 31.33 10.81 9.53
C SER A 48 31.61 9.89 8.33
N THR A 49 31.26 8.64 8.44
CA THR A 49 31.14 7.76 7.32
C THR A 49 29.75 8.03 6.72
N SER A 50 29.70 8.53 5.50
CA SER A 50 28.52 8.61 4.67
C SER A 50 28.11 7.17 4.27
N GLY A 51 27.59 6.44 5.26
CA GLY A 51 26.97 5.14 5.07
C GLY A 51 25.46 5.31 5.15
N THR A 52 24.74 4.82 4.17
CA THR A 52 23.33 4.54 4.28
C THR A 52 23.07 3.83 5.60
N THR A 53 22.45 4.51 6.54
CA THR A 53 22.07 3.92 7.83
C THR A 53 21.04 2.83 7.51
N LYS A 54 21.50 1.59 7.51
CA LYS A 54 20.59 0.46 7.37
C LYS A 54 19.89 0.32 8.72
N TYR A 55 18.64 0.74 8.78
CA TYR A 55 17.82 0.51 9.96
C TYR A 55 17.63 -1.00 10.14
N ALA A 56 17.67 -1.48 11.39
CA ALA A 56 17.37 -2.87 11.68
C ALA A 56 15.92 -3.17 11.28
N SER A 57 15.71 -4.23 10.50
CA SER A 57 14.38 -4.69 10.12
C SER A 57 13.65 -5.31 11.32
N GLU A 58 14.39 -5.75 12.34
CA GLU A 58 13.84 -6.28 13.59
C GLU A 58 14.58 -5.66 14.77
N VAL A 59 13.83 -5.30 15.80
CA VAL A 59 14.37 -4.93 17.11
C VAL A 59 14.03 -6.06 18.09
N THR A 60 15.04 -6.86 18.44
CA THR A 60 14.87 -7.87 19.50
C THR A 60 14.86 -7.19 20.86
N HIS A 61 13.88 -7.52 21.68
CA HIS A 61 13.72 -6.96 23.01
C HIS A 61 13.80 -8.10 24.06
N ASP A 62 14.74 -8.01 24.98
CA ASP A 62 14.94 -9.00 26.05
C ASP A 62 13.97 -8.83 27.25
N GLY A 63 13.02 -7.91 27.13
CA GLY A 63 12.05 -7.62 28.18
C GLY A 63 10.85 -8.57 28.21
N THR A 64 10.33 -8.81 29.39
CA THR A 64 9.07 -9.53 29.56
C THR A 64 7.90 -8.65 29.13
N PRO A 65 7.00 -9.11 28.26
CA PRO A 65 5.84 -8.34 27.83
C PRO A 65 4.96 -7.93 29.01
N ILE A 66 4.59 -6.66 29.07
CA ILE A 66 3.68 -6.14 30.09
C ILE A 66 2.25 -6.51 29.70
N LYS A 67 1.57 -7.31 30.50
CA LYS A 67 0.13 -7.58 30.31
C LYS A 67 -0.69 -6.38 30.71
N GLY A 68 -1.61 -5.94 29.84
CA GLY A 68 -2.57 -4.87 30.14
C GLY A 68 -1.96 -3.48 30.17
N GLY A 69 -0.82 -3.27 29.53
CA GLY A 69 -0.19 -1.97 29.38
C GLY A 69 -1.00 -1.06 28.43
N THR A 70 -0.77 0.25 28.54
CA THR A 70 -1.32 1.24 27.61
C THR A 70 -0.18 1.86 26.82
N LEU A 71 -0.24 1.75 25.49
CA LEU A 71 0.63 2.47 24.57
C LEU A 71 -0.04 3.79 24.18
N LYS A 72 0.64 4.94 24.43
CA LYS A 72 0.20 6.23 23.90
C LYS A 72 0.96 6.48 22.60
N TYR A 73 0.23 6.48 21.51
CA TYR A 73 0.76 6.75 20.17
C TYR A 73 0.32 8.13 19.70
N ALA A 74 1.26 8.94 19.23
CA ALA A 74 0.99 10.28 18.74
C ALA A 74 1.11 10.31 17.21
N ILE A 75 0.07 10.79 16.55
CA ILE A 75 0.08 11.04 15.10
C ILE A 75 0.20 12.54 14.89
N VAL A 76 1.20 12.96 14.10
CA VAL A 76 1.34 14.34 13.66
C VAL A 76 0.68 14.44 12.28
N SER A 77 -0.42 15.16 12.20
CA SER A 77 -1.18 15.33 10.98
C SER A 77 -1.62 16.79 10.81
N SER A 78 -1.73 17.21 9.55
CA SER A 78 -2.28 18.53 9.16
C SER A 78 -3.81 18.52 9.01
N SER A 79 -4.44 17.35 9.02
CA SER A 79 -5.89 17.17 8.90
C SER A 79 -6.45 16.39 10.10
N PRO A 80 -7.69 16.66 10.50
CA PRO A 80 -8.37 15.85 11.52
C PRO A 80 -8.71 14.46 10.96
N PHE A 81 -9.03 13.53 11.88
CA PHE A 81 -9.65 12.26 11.49
C PHE A 81 -11.02 12.49 10.84
N SER A 82 -11.34 11.71 9.82
CA SER A 82 -12.68 11.68 9.23
C SER A 82 -13.66 10.86 10.08
N GLY A 83 -13.12 9.92 10.87
CA GLY A 83 -13.89 9.01 11.69
C GLY A 83 -14.45 7.82 10.91
N ILE A 84 -13.96 7.58 9.71
CA ILE A 84 -14.32 6.44 8.86
C ILE A 84 -13.14 5.49 8.86
N PHE A 85 -13.20 4.43 9.67
CA PHE A 85 -12.12 3.47 9.86
C PHE A 85 -12.27 2.22 8.98
N ALA A 86 -13.12 2.28 7.96
CA ALA A 86 -13.26 1.24 6.94
C ALA A 86 -12.54 1.68 5.66
N ASP A 87 -11.52 0.95 5.28
CA ASP A 87 -10.67 1.29 4.12
C ASP A 87 -11.45 1.27 2.78
N GLU A 88 -12.54 0.51 2.71
CA GLU A 88 -13.45 0.50 1.56
C GLU A 88 -14.16 1.84 1.38
N LEU A 89 -14.38 2.58 2.46
CA LEU A 89 -15.16 3.81 2.47
C LEU A 89 -14.32 5.07 2.62
N SER A 90 -13.05 4.94 3.03
CA SER A 90 -12.14 6.06 3.26
C SER A 90 -10.78 5.84 2.60
N SER A 91 -10.17 6.94 2.17
CA SER A 91 -8.77 6.99 1.74
C SER A 91 -7.94 7.92 2.64
N ASP A 92 -8.45 8.31 3.80
CA ASP A 92 -7.74 9.18 4.73
C ASP A 92 -6.62 8.41 5.45
N THR A 93 -5.39 8.93 5.33
CA THR A 93 -4.20 8.27 5.88
C THR A 93 -4.21 8.21 7.42
N ASN A 94 -4.85 9.18 8.09
CA ASN A 94 -4.92 9.17 9.55
C ASN A 94 -5.86 8.07 10.04
N ASP A 95 -7.03 7.93 9.39
CA ASP A 95 -7.98 6.88 9.72
C ASP A 95 -7.41 5.50 9.39
N SER A 96 -6.76 5.32 8.25
CA SER A 96 -6.05 4.06 7.88
C SER A 96 -4.93 3.70 8.86
N SER A 97 -4.28 4.70 9.50
CA SER A 97 -3.29 4.43 10.54
C SER A 97 -3.90 3.80 11.80
N ILE A 98 -5.17 4.09 12.08
CA ILE A 98 -5.91 3.43 13.17
C ILE A 98 -6.38 2.04 12.71
N GLY A 99 -6.94 1.94 11.48
CA GLY A 99 -7.33 0.66 10.87
C GLY A 99 -6.19 -0.37 10.95
N GLY A 100 -4.98 0.01 10.56
CA GLY A 100 -3.81 -0.87 10.62
C GLY A 100 -3.37 -1.33 12.02
N LEU A 101 -3.97 -0.79 13.10
CA LEU A 101 -3.74 -1.25 14.47
C LEU A 101 -4.83 -2.20 15.00
N ILE A 102 -5.99 -2.23 14.35
CA ILE A 102 -7.17 -2.98 14.80
C ILE A 102 -7.59 -4.07 13.82
N ASP A 103 -7.24 -3.94 12.55
CA ASP A 103 -7.61 -4.86 11.49
C ASP A 103 -6.40 -5.71 11.08
N GLU A 104 -6.65 -6.98 10.75
CA GLU A 104 -5.65 -7.86 10.16
C GLU A 104 -5.77 -7.85 8.64
N SER A 105 -4.62 -7.88 7.96
CA SER A 105 -4.58 -7.88 6.51
C SER A 105 -4.98 -9.23 5.92
N MET A 106 -5.81 -9.21 4.89
CA MET A 106 -6.11 -10.42 4.10
C MET A 106 -4.83 -11.01 3.49
N PHE A 107 -3.96 -10.16 2.95
CA PHE A 107 -2.73 -10.56 2.29
C PHE A 107 -1.55 -9.80 2.86
N ASP A 108 -0.43 -10.49 3.07
CA ASP A 108 0.83 -9.92 3.50
C ASP A 108 1.82 -9.81 2.35
N TYR A 109 2.78 -8.89 2.51
CA TYR A 109 3.84 -8.66 1.56
C TYR A 109 5.19 -8.65 2.27
N ASP A 110 6.21 -9.18 1.61
CA ASP A 110 7.59 -9.10 2.06
C ASP A 110 8.18 -7.68 1.90
N GLU A 111 9.44 -7.51 2.30
CA GLU A 111 10.18 -6.25 2.18
C GLU A 111 10.33 -5.74 0.74
N ASN A 112 10.19 -6.64 -0.25
CA ASN A 112 10.22 -6.33 -1.68
C ASN A 112 8.83 -6.10 -2.27
N ARG A 113 7.79 -6.04 -1.43
CA ARG A 113 6.37 -5.94 -1.79
C ARG A 113 5.86 -7.14 -2.61
N LYS A 114 6.47 -8.29 -2.41
CA LYS A 114 6.00 -9.54 -3.00
C LYS A 114 5.02 -10.21 -2.03
N LEU A 115 3.91 -10.67 -2.56
CA LEU A 115 2.88 -11.40 -1.83
C LEU A 115 3.46 -12.66 -1.18
N THR A 116 3.17 -12.88 0.11
CA THR A 116 3.74 -13.97 0.91
C THR A 116 2.76 -15.08 1.25
N ASN A 117 1.45 -14.86 1.07
CA ASN A 117 0.38 -15.79 1.48
C ASN A 117 0.40 -16.14 2.99
N THR A 118 0.91 -15.23 3.84
CA THR A 118 1.00 -15.40 5.30
C THR A 118 -0.03 -14.59 6.08
N GLY A 119 -0.84 -13.76 5.42
CA GLY A 119 -1.97 -13.03 6.01
C GLY A 119 -3.14 -13.92 6.39
N LEU A 120 -4.34 -13.35 6.51
CA LEU A 120 -5.56 -14.12 6.77
C LEU A 120 -5.88 -15.10 5.65
N ALA A 121 -5.46 -14.81 4.42
CA ALA A 121 -5.69 -15.64 3.25
C ALA A 121 -4.44 -15.83 2.40
N SER A 122 -4.48 -16.87 1.58
CA SER A 122 -3.60 -17.08 0.44
C SER A 122 -4.34 -16.82 -0.86
N ILE A 123 -3.59 -16.47 -1.91
CA ILE A 123 -4.12 -16.26 -3.25
C ILE A 123 -3.26 -16.97 -4.28
N GLU A 124 -3.90 -17.67 -5.21
CA GLU A 124 -3.28 -18.32 -6.34
C GLU A 124 -3.85 -17.76 -7.64
N PHE A 125 -2.96 -17.38 -8.57
CA PHE A 125 -3.34 -16.81 -9.86
C PHE A 125 -3.23 -17.85 -10.97
N ASP A 126 -4.26 -17.94 -11.78
CA ASP A 126 -4.29 -18.71 -13.03
C ASP A 126 -4.51 -17.74 -14.20
N VAL A 127 -3.40 -17.26 -14.75
CA VAL A 127 -3.40 -16.25 -15.80
C VAL A 127 -4.05 -16.78 -17.08
N GLU A 128 -3.87 -18.07 -17.39
CA GLU A 128 -4.43 -18.70 -18.61
C GLU A 128 -5.96 -18.71 -18.56
N ASN A 129 -6.53 -19.04 -17.40
CA ASN A 129 -7.97 -19.07 -17.18
C ASN A 129 -8.53 -17.74 -16.66
N LYS A 130 -7.68 -16.72 -16.47
CA LYS A 130 -8.06 -15.39 -15.95
C LYS A 130 -8.78 -15.50 -14.61
N THR A 131 -8.26 -16.30 -13.69
CA THR A 131 -8.85 -16.48 -12.36
C THR A 131 -7.84 -16.29 -11.26
N ALA A 132 -8.32 -15.87 -10.08
CA ALA A 132 -7.61 -15.97 -8.83
C ALA A 132 -8.43 -16.75 -7.81
N THR A 133 -7.79 -17.67 -7.10
CA THR A 133 -8.42 -18.41 -6.02
C THR A 133 -7.91 -17.88 -4.69
N VAL A 134 -8.82 -17.38 -3.86
CA VAL A 134 -8.53 -16.88 -2.51
C VAL A 134 -9.04 -17.90 -1.50
N THR A 135 -8.17 -18.30 -0.58
CA THR A 135 -8.49 -19.28 0.47
C THR A 135 -8.06 -18.75 1.84
N LEU A 136 -8.97 -18.74 2.81
CA LEU A 136 -8.64 -18.40 4.19
C LEU A 136 -7.66 -19.42 4.78
N ASN A 137 -6.58 -18.93 5.42
CA ASN A 137 -5.50 -19.77 5.95
C ASN A 137 -5.88 -20.53 7.24
N SER A 138 -7.00 -20.15 7.89
CA SER A 138 -7.53 -20.87 9.05
C SER A 138 -9.06 -20.83 9.07
N LYS A 139 -9.66 -21.88 9.62
CA LYS A 139 -11.10 -21.97 9.88
C LYS A 139 -11.48 -21.45 11.27
N ASP A 140 -10.49 -21.09 12.09
CA ASP A 140 -10.69 -20.66 13.47
C ASP A 140 -10.69 -19.13 13.63
N TYR A 141 -10.56 -18.37 12.52
CA TYR A 141 -10.65 -16.91 12.55
C TYR A 141 -12.02 -16.45 13.02
N LYS A 142 -11.99 -15.42 13.87
CA LYS A 142 -13.20 -14.85 14.46
C LYS A 142 -13.12 -13.33 14.46
N TRP A 143 -14.26 -12.71 14.22
CA TRP A 143 -14.47 -11.31 14.51
C TRP A 143 -14.37 -11.02 16.01
N SER A 144 -14.21 -9.75 16.40
CA SER A 144 -14.13 -9.32 17.79
C SER A 144 -15.38 -9.65 18.64
N ASP A 145 -16.51 -9.86 17.99
CA ASP A 145 -17.78 -10.30 18.63
C ASP A 145 -17.89 -11.82 18.78
N GLY A 146 -16.89 -12.57 18.27
CA GLY A 146 -16.81 -14.02 18.32
C GLY A 146 -17.46 -14.76 17.15
N GLN A 147 -18.05 -14.05 16.18
CA GLN A 147 -18.58 -14.68 14.96
C GLN A 147 -17.43 -15.22 14.11
N PRO A 148 -17.62 -16.34 13.40
CA PRO A 148 -16.60 -16.87 12.51
C PRO A 148 -16.37 -15.92 11.32
N VAL A 149 -15.11 -15.78 10.91
CA VAL A 149 -14.75 -15.15 9.64
C VAL A 149 -14.92 -16.19 8.54
N THR A 150 -15.62 -15.83 7.48
CA THR A 150 -15.86 -16.68 6.32
C THR A 150 -15.49 -15.95 5.04
N ILE A 151 -15.49 -16.69 3.93
CA ILE A 151 -15.23 -16.08 2.61
C ILE A 151 -16.35 -15.13 2.17
N ASP A 152 -17.54 -15.24 2.77
CA ASP A 152 -18.64 -14.31 2.51
C ASP A 152 -18.29 -12.88 2.95
N ASP A 153 -17.48 -12.72 4.00
CA ASP A 153 -17.00 -11.41 4.47
C ASP A 153 -16.11 -10.76 3.39
N TYR A 154 -15.25 -11.55 2.74
CA TYR A 154 -14.41 -11.09 1.64
C TYR A 154 -15.24 -10.76 0.38
N ILE A 155 -16.20 -11.61 0.03
CA ILE A 155 -17.14 -11.37 -1.08
C ILE A 155 -17.95 -10.10 -0.83
N PHE A 156 -18.36 -9.88 0.42
CA PHE A 156 -19.11 -8.68 0.80
C PHE A 156 -18.35 -7.38 0.53
N ALA A 157 -17.03 -7.34 0.73
CA ALA A 157 -16.22 -6.16 0.39
C ALA A 157 -16.32 -5.82 -1.11
N TYR A 158 -16.28 -6.81 -2.00
CA TYR A 158 -16.50 -6.60 -3.44
C TYR A 158 -17.92 -6.09 -3.72
N GLN A 159 -18.93 -6.64 -3.05
CA GLN A 159 -20.31 -6.21 -3.22
C GLN A 159 -20.53 -4.79 -2.71
N ALA A 160 -19.90 -4.42 -1.59
CA ALA A 160 -20.00 -3.08 -1.02
C ALA A 160 -19.39 -2.03 -1.96
N ILE A 161 -18.18 -2.30 -2.48
CA ILE A 161 -17.49 -1.40 -3.43
C ILE A 161 -18.21 -1.38 -4.78
N GLY A 162 -18.70 -2.51 -5.25
CA GLY A 162 -19.46 -2.63 -6.50
C GLY A 162 -20.89 -2.12 -6.42
N ASN A 163 -21.41 -1.74 -5.25
CA ASN A 163 -22.78 -1.27 -5.12
C ASN A 163 -23.00 0.03 -5.90
N LYS A 164 -24.16 0.18 -6.54
CA LYS A 164 -24.51 1.37 -7.35
C LYS A 164 -24.51 2.68 -6.55
N ASP A 165 -24.71 2.62 -5.24
CA ASP A 165 -24.75 3.77 -4.33
C ASP A 165 -23.37 4.00 -3.66
N TYR A 166 -22.34 3.24 -4.04
CA TYR A 166 -21.01 3.43 -3.52
C TYR A 166 -20.40 4.75 -4.01
N THR A 167 -19.97 5.59 -3.05
CA THR A 167 -19.42 6.92 -3.31
C THR A 167 -17.92 7.02 -3.00
N GLY A 168 -17.29 5.92 -2.62
CA GLY A 168 -15.87 5.87 -2.32
C GLY A 168 -14.99 5.85 -3.58
N VAL A 169 -13.69 5.76 -3.37
CA VAL A 169 -12.68 5.85 -4.44
C VAL A 169 -12.16 4.48 -4.92
N ARG A 170 -12.66 3.37 -4.34
CA ARG A 170 -12.15 2.03 -4.64
C ARG A 170 -12.76 1.38 -5.88
N TYR A 171 -13.88 1.87 -6.37
CA TYR A 171 -14.49 1.35 -7.61
C TYR A 171 -13.72 1.86 -8.84
N ASP A 172 -12.58 1.24 -9.08
CA ASP A 172 -11.64 1.56 -10.16
C ASP A 172 -11.62 0.46 -11.25
N ASP A 173 -10.66 0.54 -12.14
CA ASP A 173 -10.55 -0.37 -13.27
C ASP A 173 -10.21 -1.82 -12.83
N ASP A 174 -9.56 -1.99 -11.68
CA ASP A 174 -9.27 -3.33 -11.14
C ASP A 174 -10.57 -4.02 -10.68
N TYR A 175 -11.46 -3.29 -9.99
CA TYR A 175 -12.78 -3.80 -9.62
C TYR A 175 -13.67 -4.05 -10.83
N LYS A 176 -13.68 -3.13 -11.81
CA LYS A 176 -14.45 -3.29 -13.06
C LYS A 176 -13.97 -4.46 -13.92
N ASN A 177 -12.71 -4.88 -13.74
CA ASN A 177 -12.15 -6.04 -14.41
C ASN A 177 -12.73 -7.39 -13.92
N VAL A 178 -13.36 -7.43 -12.74
CA VAL A 178 -14.09 -8.61 -12.28
C VAL A 178 -15.33 -8.83 -13.15
N VAL A 179 -15.53 -10.05 -13.63
CA VAL A 179 -16.67 -10.40 -14.49
C VAL A 179 -17.98 -10.12 -13.77
N GLY A 180 -18.89 -9.42 -14.44
CA GLY A 180 -20.23 -9.08 -13.90
C GLY A 180 -20.24 -7.93 -12.89
N MET A 181 -19.09 -7.32 -12.60
CA MET A 181 -19.01 -6.21 -11.65
C MET A 181 -19.72 -4.95 -12.18
N GLU A 182 -19.55 -4.61 -13.45
CA GLU A 182 -20.21 -3.42 -14.03
C GLU A 182 -21.72 -3.60 -14.12
N GLU A 183 -22.18 -4.82 -14.46
CA GLU A 183 -23.61 -5.15 -14.49
C GLU A 183 -24.24 -5.05 -13.10
N TYR A 184 -23.52 -5.50 -12.07
CA TYR A 184 -23.94 -5.35 -10.67
C TYR A 184 -23.99 -3.89 -10.25
N HIS A 185 -22.93 -3.12 -10.56
CA HIS A 185 -22.87 -1.68 -10.25
C HIS A 185 -23.99 -0.88 -10.93
N ASP A 186 -24.31 -1.22 -12.16
CA ASP A 186 -25.38 -0.55 -12.92
C ASP A 186 -26.80 -0.98 -12.46
N GLY A 187 -26.92 -1.88 -11.50
CA GLY A 187 -28.20 -2.44 -11.05
C GLY A 187 -28.87 -3.36 -12.08
N LYS A 188 -28.10 -3.90 -13.01
CA LYS A 188 -28.56 -4.85 -14.05
C LYS A 188 -28.48 -6.30 -13.59
N ALA A 189 -27.76 -6.57 -12.49
CA ALA A 189 -27.60 -7.87 -11.86
C ALA A 189 -27.69 -7.75 -10.36
N ASP A 190 -28.21 -8.78 -9.68
CA ASP A 190 -28.35 -8.85 -8.23
C ASP A 190 -27.05 -9.32 -7.52
N SER A 191 -26.06 -9.79 -8.29
CA SER A 191 -24.79 -10.28 -7.77
C SER A 191 -23.68 -10.12 -8.80
N VAL A 192 -22.42 -10.13 -8.31
CA VAL A 192 -21.23 -10.12 -9.16
C VAL A 192 -20.95 -11.54 -9.63
N SER A 193 -21.24 -11.84 -10.88
CA SER A 193 -21.16 -13.23 -11.44
C SER A 193 -19.74 -13.80 -11.47
N GLY A 194 -18.71 -12.95 -11.44
CA GLY A 194 -17.31 -13.37 -11.40
C GLY A 194 -16.82 -13.78 -10.01
N LEU A 195 -17.65 -13.70 -8.96
CA LEU A 195 -17.31 -14.15 -7.61
C LEU A 195 -17.95 -15.53 -7.37
N GLU A 196 -17.22 -16.59 -7.65
CA GLU A 196 -17.65 -17.97 -7.47
C GLU A 196 -17.26 -18.45 -6.06
N LYS A 197 -18.22 -18.49 -5.13
CA LYS A 197 -18.01 -19.13 -3.82
C LYS A 197 -17.85 -20.62 -3.99
N VAL A 198 -16.68 -21.16 -3.69
CA VAL A 198 -16.38 -22.59 -3.75
C VAL A 198 -16.85 -23.30 -2.47
N ASP A 199 -16.52 -22.72 -1.32
CA ASP A 199 -16.97 -23.15 0.01
C ASP A 199 -16.93 -21.97 0.99
N ASP A 200 -17.11 -22.21 2.31
CA ASP A 200 -17.12 -21.15 3.32
C ASP A 200 -15.75 -20.49 3.55
N TYR A 201 -14.69 -20.99 2.93
CA TYR A 201 -13.31 -20.51 3.11
C TYR A 201 -12.61 -20.18 1.79
N THR A 202 -13.28 -20.43 0.64
CA THR A 202 -12.65 -20.31 -0.68
C THR A 202 -13.58 -19.63 -1.67
N VAL A 203 -13.05 -18.62 -2.37
CA VAL A 203 -13.70 -17.99 -3.51
C VAL A 203 -12.77 -18.01 -4.72
N LYS A 204 -13.33 -18.25 -5.89
CA LYS A 204 -12.65 -18.06 -7.17
C LYS A 204 -13.19 -16.77 -7.81
N ILE A 205 -12.26 -15.92 -8.20
CA ILE A 205 -12.55 -14.64 -8.84
C ILE A 205 -12.23 -14.76 -10.32
N HIS A 206 -13.18 -14.45 -11.18
CA HIS A 206 -13.03 -14.44 -12.63
C HIS A 206 -12.82 -13.01 -13.13
N PHE A 207 -11.79 -12.80 -13.94
CA PHE A 207 -11.43 -11.50 -14.50
C PHE A 207 -11.68 -11.48 -16.02
N LYS A 208 -11.97 -10.30 -16.55
CA LYS A 208 -12.08 -10.07 -18.00
C LYS A 208 -10.72 -10.18 -18.66
N GLU A 209 -9.69 -9.61 -18.01
CA GLU A 209 -8.31 -9.58 -18.46
C GLU A 209 -7.36 -9.90 -17.29
N MET A 210 -6.27 -10.64 -17.59
CA MET A 210 -5.19 -10.92 -16.64
C MET A 210 -3.87 -11.04 -17.41
N SER A 211 -2.79 -10.39 -16.95
CA SER A 211 -1.48 -10.37 -17.62
C SER A 211 -0.33 -10.48 -16.60
#